data_2e8026d7432a70b3dc4fc06c5d1a2248
#
_entry.id   2e8026d7432a70b3dc4fc06c5d1a2248
#
_cell.length_a   1.000
_cell.length_b   1.000
_cell.length_c   1.000
_cell.angle_alpha   90.00
_cell.angle_beta   90.00
_cell.angle_gamma   90.00
#
_symmetry.space_group_name_H-M   'P 1'
#
loop_
_entity.id
_entity.type
_entity.pdbx_description
1 polymer ?
#
loop_
_entity_poly.entity_id
_entity_poly.type
_entity_poly.pdbx_seq_one_letter_code
_entity_poly.pdbx_strand_id
1 'polypeptide(L)'
;MRSFTIEDPIEYVYESKQSLIHQREVGEDITDFASAIRSAQLAGTLKGIVSQWLIPCGGGTARVAATELLVGTDAILNLVREGKAHQIPAMMQTGSSSDMHTLNMDLSRLVRQGFITRDDAIAYTNNKAEVGQYL
;
A
#
# COMPACT_ATOMS: atom_id res chain seq x y z
N MET A 1 -15.66 -12.00 7.39
CA MET A 1 -14.59 -11.47 6.53
C MET A 1 -13.47 -10.97 7.43
N ARG A 2 -12.20 -11.07 7.04
CA ARG A 2 -11.07 -10.47 7.78
C ARG A 2 -10.52 -9.32 6.94
N SER A 3 -10.29 -8.18 7.56
CA SER A 3 -9.64 -7.02 6.95
C SER A 3 -8.30 -6.79 7.65
N PHE A 4 -7.30 -6.42 6.88
CA PHE A 4 -5.97 -6.09 7.37
C PHE A 4 -5.58 -4.74 6.78
N THR A 5 -5.28 -3.76 7.64
CA THR A 5 -4.83 -2.44 7.23
C THR A 5 -3.41 -2.20 7.74
N ILE A 6 -2.64 -1.43 6.99
CA ILE A 6 -1.30 -0.97 7.37
C ILE A 6 -1.35 0.55 7.27
N GLU A 7 -1.09 1.22 8.36
CA GLU A 7 -1.23 2.67 8.49
C GLU A 7 0.06 3.28 9.07
N ASP A 8 0.34 4.53 8.75
CA ASP A 8 1.52 5.25 9.25
C ASP A 8 1.13 6.71 9.57
N PRO A 9 0.86 7.04 10.81
CA PRO A 9 0.50 6.17 11.95
C PRO A 9 -0.96 5.69 11.91
N ILE A 10 -1.36 4.82 12.86
CA ILE A 10 -2.78 4.50 13.08
C ILE A 10 -3.46 5.73 13.69
N GLU A 11 -4.31 6.41 12.92
CA GLU A 11 -5.05 7.59 13.39
C GLU A 11 -6.41 7.23 14.01
N TYR A 12 -7.01 6.13 13.57
CA TYR A 12 -8.32 5.68 14.01
C TYR A 12 -8.36 4.17 14.23
N VAL A 13 -8.74 3.77 15.43
CA VAL A 13 -8.90 2.34 15.77
C VAL A 13 -10.29 1.87 15.38
N TYR A 14 -10.36 0.94 14.44
CA TYR A 14 -11.63 0.35 13.99
C TYR A 14 -12.08 -0.77 14.89
N GLU A 15 -13.34 -0.73 15.30
CA GLU A 15 -13.97 -1.84 16.02
C GLU A 15 -14.40 -2.94 15.05
N SER A 16 -14.05 -4.19 15.39
CA SER A 16 -14.48 -5.38 14.66
C SER A 16 -15.96 -5.66 14.94
N LYS A 17 -16.84 -5.41 13.95
CA LYS A 17 -18.30 -5.69 14.07
C LYS A 17 -18.67 -6.96 13.29
N GLN A 18 -18.86 -6.83 11.97
CA GLN A 18 -19.18 -7.98 11.07
C GLN A 18 -17.93 -8.60 10.42
N SER A 19 -16.80 -7.91 10.53
CA SER A 19 -15.50 -8.36 10.01
C SER A 19 -14.45 -8.20 11.07
N LEU A 20 -13.54 -9.16 11.17
CA LEU A 20 -12.35 -9.01 12.00
C LEU A 20 -11.39 -8.05 11.30
N ILE A 21 -11.06 -6.95 11.95
CA ILE A 21 -10.15 -5.92 11.44
C ILE A 21 -8.84 -6.04 12.21
N HIS A 22 -7.74 -6.16 11.48
CA HIS A 22 -6.39 -6.09 12.00
C HIS A 22 -5.72 -4.84 11.42
N GLN A 23 -5.39 -3.88 12.28
CA GLN A 23 -4.63 -2.69 11.94
C GLN A 23 -3.18 -2.91 12.36
N ARG A 24 -2.24 -2.51 11.51
CA ARG A 24 -0.81 -2.55 11.78
C ARG A 24 -0.19 -1.23 11.40
N GLU A 25 0.73 -0.74 12.22
CA GLU A 25 1.47 0.49 12.00
C GLU A 25 2.83 0.20 11.35
N VAL A 26 3.19 1.02 10.34
CA VAL A 26 4.51 0.95 9.71
C VAL A 26 5.56 1.45 10.71
N GLY A 27 6.66 0.70 10.84
CA GLY A 27 7.75 1.05 11.73
C GLY A 27 7.70 0.37 13.10
N GLU A 28 6.52 0.22 13.72
CA GLU A 28 6.38 -0.50 14.99
C GLU A 28 6.06 -1.98 14.79
N ASP A 29 5.09 -2.28 13.95
CA ASP A 29 4.59 -3.64 13.72
C ASP A 29 5.15 -4.29 12.46
N ILE A 30 5.43 -3.49 11.43
CA ILE A 30 5.79 -3.96 10.08
C ILE A 30 6.86 -3.04 9.50
N THR A 31 7.97 -3.61 9.08
CA THR A 31 9.11 -2.86 8.52
C THR A 31 8.95 -2.59 7.02
N ASP A 32 8.12 -3.37 6.33
CA ASP A 32 7.90 -3.24 4.89
C ASP A 32 6.64 -4.01 4.43
N PHE A 33 6.20 -3.70 3.21
CA PHE A 33 5.05 -4.35 2.56
C PHE A 33 5.24 -5.89 2.42
N ALA A 34 6.46 -6.36 2.20
CA ALA A 34 6.74 -7.79 2.11
C ALA A 34 6.54 -8.51 3.45
N SER A 35 6.82 -7.83 4.57
CA SER A 35 6.54 -8.36 5.91
C SER A 35 5.05 -8.45 6.18
N ALA A 36 4.27 -7.46 5.70
CA ALA A 36 2.81 -7.50 5.77
C ALA A 36 2.22 -8.70 5.00
N ILE A 37 2.72 -8.95 3.80
CA ILE A 37 2.31 -10.10 2.98
C ILE A 37 2.66 -11.42 3.68
N ARG A 38 3.86 -11.55 4.27
CA ARG A 38 4.24 -12.75 5.02
C ARG A 38 3.33 -12.99 6.22
N SER A 39 2.95 -11.93 6.93
CA SER A 39 2.01 -12.03 8.06
C SER A 39 0.60 -12.45 7.62
N ALA A 40 0.15 -11.97 6.46
CA ALA A 40 -1.14 -12.35 5.87
C ALA A 40 -1.14 -13.78 5.29
N GLN A 41 0.02 -14.34 4.92
CA GLN A 41 0.17 -15.69 4.41
C GLN A 41 -0.33 -16.75 5.39
N LEU A 42 -0.16 -16.51 6.69
CA LEU A 42 -0.63 -17.41 7.76
C LEU A 42 -2.16 -17.53 7.83
N ALA A 43 -2.90 -16.63 7.21
CA ALA A 43 -4.35 -16.60 7.31
C ALA A 43 -5.10 -17.38 6.23
N GLY A 44 -4.47 -17.75 5.11
CA GLY A 44 -5.10 -18.52 3.99
C GLY A 44 -6.30 -17.87 3.31
N THR A 45 -6.68 -16.65 3.72
CA THR A 45 -7.93 -15.97 3.33
C THR A 45 -7.71 -14.50 2.94
N LEU A 46 -6.50 -14.15 2.50
CA LEU A 46 -6.20 -12.78 2.07
C LEU A 46 -7.12 -12.36 0.92
N LYS A 47 -7.86 -11.26 1.12
CA LYS A 47 -8.70 -10.63 0.08
C LYS A 47 -8.04 -9.39 -0.50
N GLY A 48 -7.28 -8.65 0.30
CA GLY A 48 -6.55 -7.48 -0.13
C GLY A 48 -5.74 -6.89 1.01
N ILE A 49 -4.79 -6.06 0.66
CA ILE A 49 -3.98 -5.25 1.57
C ILE A 49 -4.06 -3.80 1.07
N VAL A 50 -4.33 -2.89 1.98
CA VAL A 50 -4.23 -1.45 1.74
C VAL A 50 -3.16 -0.89 2.65
N SER A 51 -2.18 -0.20 2.09
CA SER A 51 -1.23 0.63 2.83
C SER A 51 -1.53 2.09 2.54
N GLN A 52 -1.34 2.97 3.51
CA GLN A 52 -1.66 4.39 3.40
C GLN A 52 -0.59 5.25 4.04
N TRP A 53 -0.27 6.35 3.38
CA TRP A 53 0.62 7.41 3.88
C TRP A 53 -0.12 8.74 3.81
N LEU A 54 -0.02 9.54 4.85
CA LEU A 54 -0.59 10.90 4.89
C LEU A 54 0.50 11.91 4.55
N ILE A 55 0.46 12.45 3.34
CA ILE A 55 1.46 13.38 2.81
C ILE A 55 0.95 14.81 2.96
N PRO A 56 1.76 15.75 3.51
CA PRO A 56 1.37 17.16 3.58
C PRO A 56 1.09 17.73 2.18
N CYS A 57 -0.01 18.42 2.01
CA CYS A 57 -0.29 19.18 0.79
C CYS A 57 0.52 20.47 0.79
N GLY A 58 1.10 20.84 -0.36
CA GLY A 58 2.04 21.93 -0.53
C GLY A 58 1.75 23.20 0.30
N GLY A 59 2.51 23.37 1.38
CA GLY A 59 2.54 24.58 2.22
C GLY A 59 1.41 24.74 3.24
N GLY A 60 0.49 23.77 3.38
CA GLY A 60 -0.68 23.90 4.27
C GLY A 60 -0.71 22.87 5.41
N THR A 61 -1.70 23.00 6.29
CA THR A 61 -2.00 22.05 7.36
C THR A 61 -2.77 20.81 6.84
N ALA A 62 -3.24 20.83 5.59
CA ALA A 62 -3.96 19.74 4.97
C ALA A 62 -3.01 18.59 4.58
N ARG A 63 -3.53 17.36 4.65
CA ARG A 63 -2.83 16.16 4.20
C ARG A 63 -3.67 15.43 3.15
N VAL A 64 -3.00 14.70 2.26
CA VAL A 64 -3.63 13.83 1.28
C VAL A 64 -3.14 12.40 1.50
N ALA A 65 -4.03 11.43 1.35
CA ALA A 65 -3.66 10.03 1.43
C ALA A 65 -3.01 9.58 0.12
N ALA A 66 -1.80 9.05 0.21
CA ALA A 66 -1.21 8.21 -0.81
C ALA A 66 -1.42 6.76 -0.41
N THR A 67 -1.87 5.91 -1.33
CA THR A 67 -2.26 4.53 -1.03
C THR A 67 -1.53 3.54 -1.92
N GLU A 68 -1.38 2.33 -1.40
CA GLU A 68 -0.99 1.15 -2.15
C GLU A 68 -2.06 0.09 -1.94
N LEU A 69 -2.59 -0.48 -3.02
CA LEU A 69 -3.65 -1.47 -2.96
C LEU A 69 -3.24 -2.75 -3.66
N LEU A 70 -3.21 -3.84 -2.90
CA LEU A 70 -3.07 -5.20 -3.39
C LEU A 70 -4.40 -5.93 -3.26
N VAL A 71 -4.87 -6.54 -4.35
CA VAL A 71 -6.04 -7.43 -4.33
C VAL A 71 -5.56 -8.88 -4.34
N GLY A 72 -6.12 -9.71 -3.46
CA GLY A 72 -5.78 -11.14 -3.33
C GLY A 72 -6.35 -11.98 -4.47
N THR A 73 -5.89 -11.73 -5.70
CA THR A 73 -6.21 -12.58 -6.85
C THR A 73 -5.52 -13.95 -6.73
N ASP A 74 -6.01 -14.96 -7.45
CA ASP A 74 -5.39 -16.29 -7.42
C ASP A 74 -3.91 -16.25 -7.81
N ALA A 75 -3.53 -15.39 -8.75
CA ALA A 75 -2.15 -15.19 -9.16
C ALA A 75 -1.28 -14.65 -8.00
N ILE A 76 -1.76 -13.61 -7.29
CA ILE A 76 -1.09 -13.06 -6.12
C ILE A 76 -1.00 -14.11 -5.01
N LEU A 77 -2.09 -14.82 -4.72
CA LEU A 77 -2.10 -15.86 -3.68
C LEU A 77 -1.13 -17.01 -4.01
N ASN A 78 -0.96 -17.36 -5.27
CA ASN A 78 0.03 -18.35 -5.69
C ASN A 78 1.46 -17.85 -5.45
N LEU A 79 1.79 -16.61 -5.82
CA LEU A 79 3.11 -16.03 -5.51
C LEU A 79 3.39 -16.02 -4.00
N VAL A 80 2.39 -15.72 -3.20
CA VAL A 80 2.50 -15.76 -1.73
C VAL A 80 2.79 -17.18 -1.25
N ARG A 81 2.04 -18.20 -1.73
CA ARG A 81 2.26 -19.62 -1.36
C ARG A 81 3.63 -20.14 -1.77
N GLU A 82 4.14 -19.68 -2.91
CA GLU A 82 5.46 -20.07 -3.44
C GLU A 82 6.63 -19.28 -2.80
N GLY A 83 6.36 -18.35 -1.89
CA GLY A 83 7.38 -17.50 -1.27
C GLY A 83 8.00 -16.48 -2.23
N LYS A 84 7.35 -16.21 -3.37
CA LYS A 84 7.82 -15.29 -4.42
C LYS A 84 7.27 -13.86 -4.25
N ALA A 85 7.16 -13.39 -3.01
CA ALA A 85 6.61 -12.08 -2.70
C ALA A 85 7.33 -10.92 -3.42
N HIS A 86 8.61 -11.09 -3.75
CA HIS A 86 9.40 -10.10 -4.51
C HIS A 86 8.87 -9.84 -5.95
N GLN A 87 8.04 -10.72 -6.50
CA GLN A 87 7.43 -10.55 -7.83
C GLN A 87 6.10 -9.80 -7.78
N ILE A 88 5.51 -9.62 -6.60
CA ILE A 88 4.20 -8.99 -6.45
C ILE A 88 4.17 -7.54 -6.96
N PRO A 89 5.17 -6.66 -6.68
CA PRO A 89 5.16 -5.31 -7.20
C PRO A 89 5.07 -5.25 -8.73
N ALA A 90 5.79 -6.12 -9.44
CA ALA A 90 5.73 -6.19 -10.90
C ALA A 90 4.33 -6.62 -11.39
N MET A 91 3.67 -7.55 -10.70
CA MET A 91 2.28 -7.93 -11.00
C MET A 91 1.29 -6.81 -10.73
N MET A 92 1.49 -6.02 -9.68
CA MET A 92 0.63 -4.86 -9.39
C MET A 92 0.71 -3.81 -10.49
N GLN A 93 1.92 -3.57 -11.03
CA GLN A 93 2.13 -2.62 -12.14
C GLN A 93 1.45 -3.05 -13.43
N THR A 94 1.44 -4.35 -13.73
CA THR A 94 0.83 -4.90 -14.95
C THR A 94 -0.65 -5.25 -14.79
N GLY A 95 -1.13 -5.39 -13.56
CA GLY A 95 -2.46 -5.85 -13.18
C GLY A 95 -3.52 -4.76 -13.12
N SER A 96 -3.49 -3.76 -14.01
CA SER A 96 -4.45 -2.64 -14.06
C SER A 96 -5.93 -3.06 -14.19
N SER A 97 -6.20 -4.31 -14.58
CA SER A 97 -7.56 -4.87 -14.65
C SER A 97 -8.15 -5.25 -13.27
N SER A 98 -7.39 -5.17 -12.19
CA SER A 98 -7.80 -5.64 -10.86
C SER A 98 -7.85 -4.52 -9.82
N ASP A 99 -7.91 -3.25 -10.25
CA ASP A 99 -7.92 -2.05 -9.39
C ASP A 99 -6.70 -1.95 -8.44
N MET A 100 -5.63 -2.72 -8.69
CA MET A 100 -4.40 -2.68 -7.93
C MET A 100 -3.54 -1.48 -8.34
N HIS A 101 -2.85 -0.89 -7.38
CA HIS A 101 -1.85 0.14 -7.66
C HIS A 101 -0.73 0.12 -6.61
N THR A 102 0.49 0.46 -7.04
CA THR A 102 1.62 0.65 -6.14
C THR A 102 1.61 2.05 -5.55
N LEU A 103 2.35 2.24 -4.44
CA LEU A 103 2.55 3.57 -3.87
C LEU A 103 3.07 4.57 -4.90
N ASN A 104 4.04 4.18 -5.73
CA ASN A 104 4.63 5.06 -6.74
C ASN A 104 3.64 5.50 -7.82
N MET A 105 2.71 4.63 -8.21
CA MET A 105 1.62 4.99 -9.14
C MET A 105 0.70 6.03 -8.50
N ASP A 106 0.36 5.88 -7.23
CA ASP A 106 -0.53 6.81 -6.54
C ASP A 106 0.17 8.16 -6.24
N LEU A 107 1.43 8.15 -5.82
CA LEU A 107 2.25 9.36 -5.68
C LEU A 107 2.28 10.15 -6.99
N SER A 108 2.52 9.48 -8.11
CA SER A 108 2.50 10.11 -9.43
C SER A 108 1.12 10.71 -9.78
N ARG A 109 0.04 10.02 -9.44
CA ARG A 109 -1.32 10.54 -9.59
C ARG A 109 -1.50 11.83 -8.80
N LEU A 110 -1.07 11.84 -7.53
CA LEU A 110 -1.20 13.00 -6.64
C LEU A 110 -0.37 14.19 -7.14
N VAL A 111 0.83 13.97 -7.68
CA VAL A 111 1.64 15.03 -8.33
C VAL A 111 0.91 15.59 -9.54
N ARG A 112 0.39 14.75 -10.44
CA ARG A 112 -0.35 15.19 -11.63
C ARG A 112 -1.62 15.96 -11.29
N GLN A 113 -2.25 15.65 -10.16
CA GLN A 113 -3.42 16.37 -9.66
C GLN A 113 -3.07 17.65 -8.87
N GLY A 114 -1.78 17.92 -8.64
CA GLY A 114 -1.30 19.10 -7.94
C GLY A 114 -1.51 19.07 -6.42
N PHE A 115 -1.78 17.90 -5.83
CA PHE A 115 -1.91 17.78 -4.37
C PHE A 115 -0.58 17.79 -3.65
N ILE A 116 0.46 17.22 -4.26
CA ILE A 116 1.83 17.14 -3.72
C ILE A 116 2.83 17.58 -4.78
N THR A 117 4.03 17.97 -4.35
CA THR A 117 5.14 18.29 -5.26
C THR A 117 5.89 17.03 -5.71
N ARG A 118 6.75 17.16 -6.74
CA ARG A 118 7.66 16.07 -7.13
C ARG A 118 8.63 15.71 -6.02
N ASP A 119 9.10 16.71 -5.28
CA ASP A 119 10.03 16.51 -4.17
C ASP A 119 9.35 15.73 -3.03
N ASP A 120 8.09 16.02 -2.74
CA ASP A 120 7.30 15.23 -1.80
C ASP A 120 7.19 13.77 -2.25
N ALA A 121 6.85 13.52 -3.52
CA ALA A 121 6.77 12.16 -4.05
C ALA A 121 8.10 11.41 -3.92
N ILE A 122 9.23 12.09 -4.18
CA ILE A 122 10.58 11.51 -4.03
C ILE A 122 10.92 11.24 -2.56
N ALA A 123 10.42 12.05 -1.64
CA ALA A 123 10.65 11.88 -0.20
C ALA A 123 9.90 10.66 0.37
N TYR A 124 8.69 10.40 -0.13
CA TYR A 124 7.81 9.32 0.37
C TYR A 124 7.90 8.01 -0.42
N THR A 125 8.62 7.98 -1.56
CA THR A 125 8.76 6.75 -2.34
C THR A 125 9.67 5.74 -1.64
N ASN A 126 9.30 4.47 -1.75
CA ASN A 126 10.16 3.34 -1.38
C ASN A 126 11.16 2.96 -2.50
N ASN A 127 10.98 3.49 -3.74
CA ASN A 127 11.86 3.23 -4.89
C ASN A 127 12.01 4.47 -5.79
N LYS A 128 13.05 5.26 -5.53
CA LYS A 128 13.32 6.53 -6.24
C LYS A 128 13.52 6.35 -7.76
N ALA A 129 14.12 5.23 -8.18
CA ALA A 129 14.34 4.95 -9.60
C ALA A 129 13.02 4.69 -10.33
N GLU A 130 12.08 4.03 -9.67
CA GLU A 130 10.77 3.73 -10.21
C GLU A 130 9.89 4.97 -10.28
N VAL A 131 9.79 5.75 -9.20
CA VAL A 131 8.92 6.94 -9.19
C VAL A 131 9.34 7.95 -10.26
N GLY A 132 10.64 8.06 -10.56
CA GLY A 132 11.15 8.93 -11.61
C GLY A 132 10.64 8.59 -13.02
N GLN A 133 10.18 7.36 -13.25
CA GLN A 133 9.61 6.95 -14.54
C GLN A 133 8.15 7.41 -14.70
N TYR A 134 7.47 7.69 -13.60
CA TYR A 134 6.06 8.11 -13.59
C TYR A 134 5.88 9.62 -13.45
N LEU A 135 6.91 10.36 -13.04
CA LEU A 135 6.91 11.82 -12.83
C LEU A 135 7.43 12.58 -14.06
#